data_3061f78ba72c85572193a7adcfc3cdf4
#
_entry.id   3061f78ba72c85572193a7adcfc3cdf4
#
_cell.length_a   1.000
_cell.length_b   1.000
_cell.length_c   1.000
_cell.angle_alpha   90.00
_cell.angle_beta   90.00
_cell.angle_gamma   90.00
#
_symmetry.space_group_name_H-M   'P 1'
#
loop_
_entity.id
_entity.type
_entity.pdbx_description
1 polymer ?
#
loop_
_entity_poly.entity_id
_entity_poly.type
_entity_poly.pdbx_seq_one_letter_code
_entity_poly.pdbx_strand_id
1 'polypeptide(L)'
;AAYQIAEQVPDIDIIFCGHDHRLANRWITNKVSGKKTLVLNAGYNAEHVAQANISVRRDARKRVVEKSLSGALVSVNDEQPDPDFMARFQKEFEAVKAYTAKVIGRNEAPMSTRPAFFGPSAFVDFIHQVQLKVSGADISFAAPLSFDAEIPEGPITMGDMFNLYKYENSLYVIKMTGAE
;
A
#
# COMPACT_ATOMS: atom_id res chain seq x y z
N ALA A 1 -6.90 -3.67 -13.99
CA ALA A 1 -8.14 -4.50 -13.88
C ALA A 1 -9.41 -3.63 -13.84
N ALA A 2 -9.56 -2.63 -12.91
CA ALA A 2 -10.79 -1.85 -12.74
C ALA A 2 -11.29 -1.16 -14.03
N TYR A 3 -10.40 -0.54 -14.80
CA TYR A 3 -10.76 0.08 -16.07
C TYR A 3 -11.26 -0.91 -17.12
N GLN A 4 -10.66 -2.10 -17.19
CA GLN A 4 -11.12 -3.16 -18.10
C GLN A 4 -12.51 -3.66 -17.73
N ILE A 5 -12.80 -3.79 -16.42
CA ILE A 5 -14.12 -4.15 -15.93
C ILE A 5 -15.13 -3.06 -16.33
N ALA A 6 -14.80 -1.78 -16.10
CA ALA A 6 -15.66 -0.67 -16.49
C ALA A 6 -15.95 -0.65 -18.00
N GLU A 7 -14.96 -0.99 -18.83
CA GLU A 7 -15.10 -1.02 -20.28
C GLU A 7 -15.93 -2.20 -20.81
N GLN A 8 -15.90 -3.36 -20.14
CA GLN A 8 -16.40 -4.62 -20.68
C GLN A 8 -17.67 -5.13 -19.99
N VAL A 9 -17.84 -4.82 -18.68
CA VAL A 9 -19.00 -5.31 -17.92
C VAL A 9 -20.08 -4.24 -17.92
N PRO A 10 -21.23 -4.49 -18.55
CA PRO A 10 -22.33 -3.53 -18.59
C PRO A 10 -23.01 -3.41 -17.22
N ASP A 11 -23.78 -2.33 -17.05
CA ASP A 11 -24.66 -2.07 -15.90
C ASP A 11 -23.98 -1.89 -14.54
N ILE A 12 -22.68 -1.59 -14.54
CA ILE A 12 -21.96 -1.10 -13.36
C ILE A 12 -21.95 0.43 -13.40
N ASP A 13 -22.46 1.05 -12.36
CA ASP A 13 -22.48 2.51 -12.24
C ASP A 13 -21.19 3.07 -11.65
N ILE A 14 -20.65 2.40 -10.61
CA ILE A 14 -19.47 2.86 -9.85
C ILE A 14 -18.59 1.67 -9.53
N ILE A 15 -17.27 1.88 -9.65
CA ILE A 15 -16.23 0.96 -9.19
C ILE A 15 -15.32 1.70 -8.21
N PHE A 16 -15.27 1.26 -6.96
CA PHE A 16 -14.20 1.62 -6.04
C PHE A 16 -13.06 0.61 -6.18
N CYS A 17 -11.85 1.10 -6.37
CA CYS A 17 -10.66 0.26 -6.49
C CYS A 17 -9.50 0.81 -5.68
N GLY A 18 -8.41 0.06 -5.61
CA GLY A 18 -7.20 0.39 -4.88
C GLY A 18 -6.04 -0.48 -5.33
N HIS A 19 -5.05 -0.67 -4.46
CA HIS A 19 -3.87 -1.50 -4.60
C HIS A 19 -2.73 -0.91 -5.45
N ASP A 20 -3.03 -0.16 -6.50
CA ASP A 20 -2.02 0.47 -7.36
C ASP A 20 -1.51 1.82 -6.82
N HIS A 21 -2.00 2.25 -5.66
CA HIS A 21 -1.63 3.48 -4.95
C HIS A 21 -1.80 4.77 -5.78
N ARG A 22 -2.73 4.78 -6.74
CA ARG A 22 -2.95 5.92 -7.63
C ARG A 22 -4.31 6.55 -7.38
N LEU A 23 -4.34 7.86 -7.28
CA LEU A 23 -5.60 8.60 -7.22
C LEU A 23 -6.32 8.53 -8.57
N ALA A 24 -7.60 8.20 -8.53
CA ALA A 24 -8.45 8.23 -9.72
C ALA A 24 -9.88 8.68 -9.39
N ASN A 25 -10.39 9.60 -10.20
CA ASN A 25 -11.79 9.99 -10.29
C ASN A 25 -12.09 10.13 -11.78
N ARG A 26 -12.51 9.06 -12.42
CA ARG A 26 -12.63 9.00 -13.89
C ARG A 26 -13.90 8.31 -14.34
N TRP A 27 -14.51 8.86 -15.40
CA TRP A 27 -15.59 8.25 -16.14
C TRP A 27 -15.04 7.39 -17.27
N ILE A 28 -15.44 6.14 -17.32
CA ILE A 28 -15.05 5.18 -18.37
C ILE A 28 -16.31 4.80 -19.15
N THR A 29 -16.24 4.90 -20.47
CA THR A 29 -17.34 4.50 -21.34
C THR A 29 -17.28 2.97 -21.55
N ASN A 30 -18.36 2.29 -21.20
CA ASN A 30 -18.52 0.85 -21.42
C ASN A 30 -18.69 0.57 -22.92
N LYS A 31 -17.87 -0.32 -23.46
CA LYS A 31 -17.84 -0.66 -24.90
C LYS A 31 -19.04 -1.48 -25.36
N VAL A 32 -19.72 -2.13 -24.43
CA VAL A 32 -20.92 -2.97 -24.74
C VAL A 32 -22.19 -2.15 -24.69
N SER A 33 -22.38 -1.37 -23.62
CA SER A 33 -23.64 -0.64 -23.39
C SER A 33 -23.60 0.84 -23.78
N GLY A 34 -22.41 1.42 -24.02
CA GLY A 34 -22.21 2.85 -24.23
C GLY A 34 -22.43 3.73 -22.98
N LYS A 35 -22.85 3.13 -21.87
CA LYS A 35 -23.04 3.83 -20.61
C LYS A 35 -21.69 4.18 -19.97
N LYS A 36 -21.69 5.16 -19.06
CA LYS A 36 -20.48 5.56 -18.33
C LYS A 36 -20.47 4.94 -16.94
N THR A 37 -19.33 4.37 -16.56
CA THR A 37 -19.02 3.87 -15.22
C THR A 37 -18.04 4.83 -14.54
N LEU A 38 -18.34 5.25 -13.31
CA LEU A 38 -17.45 6.05 -12.50
C LEU A 38 -16.44 5.14 -11.80
N VAL A 39 -15.14 5.40 -12.00
CA VAL A 39 -14.05 4.67 -11.32
C VAL A 39 -13.38 5.59 -10.31
N LEU A 40 -13.38 5.20 -9.06
CA LEU A 40 -12.80 5.93 -7.93
C LEU A 40 -11.71 5.10 -7.26
N ASN A 41 -10.55 5.73 -7.00
CA ASN A 41 -9.45 5.17 -6.24
C ASN A 41 -8.90 6.24 -5.31
N ALA A 42 -8.89 5.95 -4.01
CA ALA A 42 -8.45 6.87 -2.97
C ALA A 42 -6.91 6.93 -2.80
N GLY A 43 -6.14 6.20 -3.61
CA GLY A 43 -4.69 6.15 -3.48
C GLY A 43 -4.24 5.20 -2.38
N TYR A 44 -3.44 5.69 -1.45
CA TYR A 44 -2.84 4.89 -0.37
C TYR A 44 -2.68 5.72 0.91
N ASN A 45 -2.23 5.09 1.99
CA ASN A 45 -1.96 5.69 3.32
C ASN A 45 -3.17 6.40 3.97
N ALA A 46 -4.40 6.17 3.49
CA ALA A 46 -5.60 6.86 3.97
C ALA A 46 -5.54 8.40 3.86
N GLU A 47 -4.76 8.94 2.92
CA GLU A 47 -4.65 10.38 2.68
C GLU A 47 -5.91 10.98 2.05
N HIS A 48 -6.72 10.14 1.40
CA HIS A 48 -7.97 10.52 0.75
C HIS A 48 -9.09 9.53 1.03
N VAL A 49 -10.31 10.05 0.99
CA VAL A 49 -11.54 9.24 0.96
C VAL A 49 -12.18 9.38 -0.41
N ALA A 50 -12.46 8.26 -1.06
CA ALA A 50 -13.25 8.24 -2.30
C ALA A 50 -14.74 8.30 -1.95
N GLN A 51 -15.42 9.35 -2.39
CA GLN A 51 -16.83 9.59 -2.14
C GLN A 51 -17.60 9.54 -3.46
N ALA A 52 -18.73 8.83 -3.47
CA ALA A 52 -19.69 8.86 -4.57
C ALA A 52 -21.04 9.36 -4.06
N ASN A 53 -21.61 10.34 -4.74
CA ASN A 53 -22.96 10.84 -4.49
C ASN A 53 -23.90 10.26 -5.56
N ILE A 54 -24.98 9.64 -5.12
CA ILE A 54 -25.99 9.02 -5.97
C ILE A 54 -27.34 9.67 -5.66
N SER A 55 -27.92 10.36 -6.65
CA SER A 55 -29.28 10.88 -6.56
C SER A 55 -30.20 10.07 -7.47
N VAL A 56 -31.34 9.64 -6.93
CA VAL A 56 -32.31 8.81 -7.64
C VAL A 56 -33.70 9.42 -7.48
N ARG A 57 -34.34 9.76 -8.62
CA ARG A 57 -35.75 10.15 -8.65
C ARG A 57 -36.59 8.95 -9.10
N ARG A 58 -37.66 8.70 -8.36
CA ARG A 58 -38.62 7.61 -8.65
C ARG A 58 -39.99 8.18 -9.00
N ASP A 59 -40.70 7.51 -9.88
CA ASP A 59 -42.09 7.81 -10.17
C ASP A 59 -43.05 7.29 -9.06
N ALA A 60 -44.35 7.54 -9.24
CA ALA A 60 -45.38 7.06 -8.33
C ALA A 60 -45.44 5.52 -8.20
N ARG A 61 -44.91 4.80 -9.17
CA ARG A 61 -44.77 3.34 -9.18
C ARG A 61 -43.43 2.85 -8.66
N LYS A 62 -42.65 3.75 -7.99
CA LYS A 62 -41.31 3.49 -7.43
C LYS A 62 -40.24 3.11 -8.48
N ARG A 63 -40.48 3.29 -9.78
CA ARG A 63 -39.49 3.04 -10.82
C ARG A 63 -38.53 4.21 -10.90
N VAL A 64 -37.24 3.91 -11.07
CA VAL A 64 -36.19 4.92 -11.26
C VAL A 64 -36.44 5.60 -12.62
N VAL A 65 -36.69 6.91 -12.61
CA VAL A 65 -36.89 7.75 -13.81
C VAL A 65 -35.72 8.67 -14.08
N GLU A 66 -34.89 8.91 -13.06
CA GLU A 66 -33.68 9.71 -13.19
C GLU A 66 -32.64 9.23 -12.19
N LYS A 67 -31.39 9.18 -12.62
CA LYS A 67 -30.25 8.88 -11.77
C LYS A 67 -29.09 9.80 -12.13
N SER A 68 -28.52 10.47 -11.16
CA SER A 68 -27.30 11.24 -11.30
C SER A 68 -26.22 10.73 -10.35
N LEU A 69 -24.99 10.79 -10.81
CA LEU A 69 -23.82 10.30 -10.10
C LEU A 69 -22.73 11.36 -10.14
N SER A 70 -22.01 11.53 -9.05
CA SER A 70 -20.76 12.31 -9.01
C SER A 70 -19.78 11.66 -8.08
N GLY A 71 -18.49 11.86 -8.34
CA GLY A 71 -17.41 11.37 -7.51
C GLY A 71 -16.50 12.48 -7.02
N ALA A 72 -15.95 12.32 -5.84
CA ALA A 72 -14.93 13.19 -5.28
C ALA A 72 -13.83 12.35 -4.61
N LEU A 73 -12.62 12.90 -4.58
CA LEU A 73 -11.53 12.44 -3.73
C LEU A 73 -11.32 13.54 -2.69
N VAL A 74 -11.68 13.24 -1.45
CA VAL A 74 -11.61 14.18 -0.33
C VAL A 74 -10.31 13.92 0.42
N SER A 75 -9.41 14.91 0.46
CA SER A 75 -8.21 14.82 1.30
C SER A 75 -8.61 14.88 2.77
N VAL A 76 -7.96 14.07 3.58
CA VAL A 76 -8.11 14.05 5.05
C VAL A 76 -6.83 14.47 5.79
N ASN A 77 -5.84 14.97 5.06
CA ASN A 77 -4.53 15.34 5.64
C ASN A 77 -4.62 16.46 6.66
N ASP A 78 -5.60 17.36 6.51
CA ASP A 78 -5.81 18.49 7.42
C ASP A 78 -6.86 18.21 8.49
N GLU A 79 -7.46 17.01 8.47
CA GLU A 79 -8.47 16.62 9.44
C GLU A 79 -7.84 16.24 10.78
N GLN A 80 -8.50 16.59 11.88
CA GLN A 80 -8.07 16.16 13.20
C GLN A 80 -8.57 14.74 13.48
N PRO A 81 -7.76 13.89 14.12
CA PRO A 81 -8.21 12.57 14.54
C PRO A 81 -9.42 12.66 15.45
N ASP A 82 -10.36 11.75 15.27
CA ASP A 82 -11.54 11.64 16.15
C ASP A 82 -11.11 11.37 17.59
N PRO A 83 -11.52 12.23 18.57
CA PRO A 83 -11.09 12.10 19.96
C PRO A 83 -11.52 10.79 20.63
N ASP A 84 -12.70 10.29 20.31
CA ASP A 84 -13.23 9.06 20.91
C ASP A 84 -12.47 7.84 20.36
N PHE A 85 -12.16 7.85 19.07
CA PHE A 85 -11.29 6.83 18.46
C PHE A 85 -9.89 6.85 19.09
N MET A 86 -9.29 8.02 19.25
CA MET A 86 -7.96 8.15 19.86
C MET A 86 -7.97 7.68 21.32
N ALA A 87 -8.97 8.07 22.11
CA ALA A 87 -9.10 7.62 23.50
C ALA A 87 -9.28 6.10 23.61
N ARG A 88 -10.07 5.51 22.70
CA ARG A 88 -10.35 4.06 22.69
C ARG A 88 -9.10 3.22 22.40
N PHE A 89 -8.22 3.69 21.55
CA PHE A 89 -7.03 2.94 21.07
C PHE A 89 -5.71 3.50 21.61
N GLN A 90 -5.76 4.43 22.57
CA GLN A 90 -4.55 5.08 23.08
C GLN A 90 -3.52 4.07 23.63
N LYS A 91 -3.98 3.04 24.35
CA LYS A 91 -3.12 2.02 24.93
C LYS A 91 -2.35 1.24 23.85
N GLU A 92 -3.03 0.91 22.77
CA GLU A 92 -2.46 0.22 21.62
C GLU A 92 -1.45 1.10 20.88
N PHE A 93 -1.76 2.39 20.68
CA PHE A 93 -0.83 3.35 20.10
C PHE A 93 0.44 3.50 20.94
N GLU A 94 0.31 3.63 22.26
CA GLU A 94 1.46 3.72 23.16
C GLU A 94 2.29 2.44 23.15
N ALA A 95 1.66 1.28 23.13
CA ALA A 95 2.35 0.00 23.04
C ALA A 95 3.14 -0.15 21.71
N VAL A 96 2.54 0.21 20.57
CA VAL A 96 3.22 0.20 19.28
C VAL A 96 4.37 1.20 19.25
N LYS A 97 4.15 2.41 19.77
CA LYS A 97 5.19 3.45 19.85
C LYS A 97 6.36 2.98 20.70
N ALA A 98 6.11 2.39 21.85
CA ALA A 98 7.17 1.85 22.71
C ALA A 98 7.92 0.69 22.04
N TYR A 99 7.21 -0.20 21.34
CA TYR A 99 7.81 -1.31 20.62
C TYR A 99 8.69 -0.84 19.46
N THR A 100 8.20 0.09 18.66
CA THR A 100 8.95 0.62 17.50
C THR A 100 10.16 1.45 17.90
N ALA A 101 10.11 2.11 19.05
CA ALA A 101 11.25 2.86 19.62
C ALA A 101 12.35 1.98 20.26
N LYS A 102 12.09 0.66 20.40
CA LYS A 102 13.06 -0.25 21.00
C LYS A 102 14.34 -0.32 20.17
N VAL A 103 15.48 0.03 20.77
CA VAL A 103 16.81 -0.13 20.16
C VAL A 103 17.16 -1.62 20.11
N ILE A 104 17.53 -2.10 18.94
CA ILE A 104 17.86 -3.51 18.65
C ILE A 104 19.30 -3.71 18.18
N GLY A 105 19.99 -2.61 17.84
CA GLY A 105 21.36 -2.67 17.36
C GLY A 105 21.95 -1.26 17.18
N ARG A 106 23.10 -1.22 16.52
CA ARG A 106 23.77 0.01 16.15
C ARG A 106 24.36 -0.09 14.76
N ASN A 107 24.23 0.96 13.99
CA ASN A 107 24.80 1.10 12.67
C ASN A 107 26.01 2.04 12.74
N GLU A 108 27.13 1.62 12.17
CA GLU A 108 28.38 2.41 12.17
C GLU A 108 28.47 3.37 10.99
N ALA A 109 27.63 3.16 9.97
CA ALA A 109 27.54 4.02 8.80
C ALA A 109 26.14 3.94 8.19
N PRO A 110 25.62 5.01 7.54
CA PRO A 110 24.28 4.97 6.96
C PRO A 110 24.17 3.90 5.86
N MET A 111 23.06 3.17 5.84
CA MET A 111 22.73 2.19 4.81
C MET A 111 21.49 2.66 4.05
N SER A 112 21.62 2.84 2.74
CA SER A 112 20.53 3.21 1.84
C SER A 112 20.17 2.07 0.91
N THR A 113 18.87 1.95 0.58
CA THR A 113 18.38 1.00 -0.43
C THR A 113 18.65 1.47 -1.86
N ARG A 114 18.82 2.77 -2.08
CA ARG A 114 18.95 3.37 -3.43
C ARG A 114 20.07 2.77 -4.28
N PRO A 115 21.30 2.54 -3.78
CA PRO A 115 22.36 1.92 -4.57
C PRO A 115 22.00 0.53 -5.11
N ALA A 116 21.18 -0.23 -4.39
CA ALA A 116 20.79 -1.59 -4.76
C ALA A 116 20.04 -1.71 -6.10
N PHE A 117 19.48 -0.61 -6.60
CA PHE A 117 18.81 -0.58 -7.91
C PHE A 117 19.79 -0.40 -9.07
N PHE A 118 21.06 -0.11 -8.78
CA PHE A 118 22.08 0.20 -9.78
C PHE A 118 23.33 -0.66 -9.65
N GLY A 119 23.46 -1.44 -8.56
CA GLY A 119 24.62 -2.27 -8.30
C GLY A 119 24.73 -2.76 -6.86
N PRO A 120 25.92 -3.17 -6.41
CA PRO A 120 26.17 -3.63 -5.05
C PRO A 120 25.75 -2.59 -4.01
N SER A 121 25.18 -3.06 -2.90
CA SER A 121 24.65 -2.20 -1.84
C SER A 121 24.85 -2.87 -0.49
N ALA A 122 25.40 -2.14 0.47
CA ALA A 122 25.58 -2.60 1.84
C ALA A 122 24.27 -3.09 2.47
N PHE A 123 23.14 -2.47 2.10
CA PHE A 123 21.82 -2.89 2.54
C PHE A 123 21.44 -4.30 2.04
N VAL A 124 21.57 -4.56 0.74
CA VAL A 124 21.23 -5.87 0.16
C VAL A 124 22.23 -6.92 0.61
N ASP A 125 23.52 -6.57 0.70
CA ASP A 125 24.57 -7.48 1.21
C ASP A 125 24.28 -7.89 2.67
N PHE A 126 23.80 -6.96 3.49
CA PHE A 126 23.38 -7.27 4.86
C PHE A 126 22.20 -8.27 4.87
N ILE A 127 21.18 -8.07 4.04
CA ILE A 127 20.06 -9.01 3.93
C ILE A 127 20.57 -10.39 3.49
N HIS A 128 21.43 -10.48 2.47
CA HIS A 128 22.01 -11.74 2.03
C HIS A 128 22.77 -12.45 3.15
N GLN A 129 23.59 -11.73 3.89
CA GLN A 129 24.33 -12.30 5.02
C GLN A 129 23.40 -12.87 6.09
N VAL A 130 22.33 -12.15 6.44
CA VAL A 130 21.33 -12.63 7.41
C VAL A 130 20.62 -13.88 6.88
N GLN A 131 20.16 -13.86 5.64
CA GLN A 131 19.46 -15.00 5.03
C GLN A 131 20.34 -16.24 4.96
N LEU A 132 21.58 -16.12 4.50
CA LEU A 132 22.55 -17.22 4.43
C LEU A 132 22.87 -17.79 5.81
N LYS A 133 23.09 -16.91 6.79
CA LYS A 133 23.39 -17.32 8.17
C LYS A 133 22.24 -18.09 8.82
N VAL A 134 21.00 -17.65 8.59
CA VAL A 134 19.80 -18.27 9.20
C VAL A 134 19.42 -19.57 8.48
N SER A 135 19.52 -19.60 7.15
CA SER A 135 19.10 -20.75 6.34
C SER A 135 20.17 -21.83 6.18
N GLY A 136 21.46 -21.47 6.26
CA GLY A 136 22.57 -22.34 5.89
C GLY A 136 22.64 -22.65 4.38
N ALA A 137 21.93 -21.88 3.54
CA ALA A 137 21.93 -22.04 2.09
C ALA A 137 23.21 -21.52 1.47
N ASP A 138 23.53 -21.99 0.25
CA ASP A 138 24.73 -21.57 -0.50
C ASP A 138 24.52 -20.27 -1.27
N ILE A 139 23.26 -19.94 -1.63
CA ILE A 139 22.90 -18.78 -2.43
C ILE A 139 21.69 -18.08 -1.78
N SER A 140 21.66 -16.78 -1.87
CA SER A 140 20.55 -15.95 -1.38
C SER A 140 20.05 -15.01 -2.47
N PHE A 141 18.72 -14.87 -2.54
CA PHE A 141 18.04 -13.90 -3.41
C PHE A 141 17.31 -12.90 -2.54
N ALA A 142 17.50 -11.63 -2.81
CA ALA A 142 16.80 -10.53 -2.16
C ALA A 142 16.60 -9.37 -3.13
N ALA A 143 15.57 -8.58 -2.90
CA ALA A 143 15.33 -7.34 -3.60
C ALA A 143 14.99 -6.24 -2.60
N PRO A 144 15.43 -5.00 -2.82
CA PRO A 144 15.02 -3.87 -2.00
C PRO A 144 13.52 -3.60 -2.24
N LEU A 145 12.74 -3.47 -1.15
CA LEU A 145 11.30 -3.21 -1.21
C LEU A 145 10.97 -1.71 -1.31
N SER A 146 11.93 -0.85 -1.05
CA SER A 146 11.79 0.61 -1.12
C SER A 146 12.98 1.21 -1.85
N PHE A 147 12.72 2.24 -2.67
CA PHE A 147 13.79 2.96 -3.36
C PHE A 147 14.54 3.93 -2.44
N ASP A 148 13.85 4.56 -1.50
CA ASP A 148 14.36 5.65 -0.66
C ASP A 148 14.36 5.33 0.84
N ALA A 149 14.49 4.05 1.22
CA ALA A 149 14.67 3.70 2.62
C ALA A 149 16.14 3.86 3.03
N GLU A 150 16.34 4.36 4.23
CA GLU A 150 17.66 4.55 4.83
C GLU A 150 17.63 4.18 6.30
N ILE A 151 18.69 3.51 6.79
CA ILE A 151 19.01 3.40 8.20
C ILE A 151 20.16 4.39 8.46
N PRO A 152 19.97 5.41 9.29
CA PRO A 152 21.04 6.37 9.62
C PRO A 152 22.14 5.69 10.44
N GLU A 153 23.27 6.34 10.52
CA GLU A 153 24.30 6.01 11.51
C GLU A 153 23.75 6.20 12.93
N GLY A 154 24.10 5.28 13.84
CA GLY A 154 23.67 5.35 15.23
C GLY A 154 22.82 4.17 15.68
N PRO A 155 21.95 4.34 16.69
CA PRO A 155 21.06 3.31 17.17
C PRO A 155 20.09 2.86 16.09
N ILE A 156 19.91 1.56 15.93
CA ILE A 156 18.89 0.97 15.09
C ILE A 156 17.69 0.61 15.95
N THR A 157 16.53 1.08 15.59
CA THR A 157 15.28 0.76 16.28
C THR A 157 14.49 -0.34 15.57
N MET A 158 13.51 -0.92 16.26
CA MET A 158 12.57 -1.84 15.62
C MET A 158 11.78 -1.14 14.51
N GLY A 159 11.47 0.16 14.67
CA GLY A 159 10.81 0.98 13.65
C GLY A 159 11.61 1.08 12.35
N ASP A 160 12.95 1.17 12.43
CA ASP A 160 13.82 1.22 11.25
C ASP A 160 13.72 -0.09 10.44
N MET A 161 13.52 -1.23 11.10
CA MET A 161 13.32 -2.50 10.41
C MET A 161 12.04 -2.52 9.58
N PHE A 162 10.96 -1.93 10.07
CA PHE A 162 9.73 -1.79 9.30
C PHE A 162 9.87 -0.84 8.09
N ASN A 163 10.74 0.15 8.15
CA ASN A 163 11.06 1.00 7.00
C ASN A 163 11.82 0.24 5.90
N LEU A 164 12.63 -0.73 6.28
CA LEU A 164 13.40 -1.54 5.35
C LEU A 164 12.60 -2.72 4.80
N TYR A 165 11.85 -3.39 5.68
CA TYR A 165 11.12 -4.60 5.36
C TYR A 165 9.70 -4.49 5.92
N LYS A 166 8.81 -3.90 5.12
CA LYS A 166 7.44 -3.53 5.52
C LYS A 166 6.49 -4.71 5.68
N TYR A 167 6.83 -5.86 5.09
CA TYR A 167 5.93 -6.99 5.00
C TYR A 167 6.47 -8.17 5.77
N GLU A 168 5.57 -8.86 6.47
CA GLU A 168 5.88 -10.12 7.12
C GLU A 168 5.95 -11.21 6.04
N ASN A 169 7.14 -11.77 5.84
CA ASN A 169 7.42 -12.81 4.86
C ASN A 169 8.12 -13.99 5.52
N SER A 170 7.91 -15.17 4.97
CA SER A 170 8.67 -16.37 5.35
C SER A 170 9.92 -16.50 4.48
N LEU A 171 11.02 -16.93 5.11
CA LEU A 171 12.23 -17.32 4.37
C LEU A 171 12.05 -18.74 3.84
N TYR A 172 12.13 -18.90 2.52
CA TYR A 172 12.06 -20.20 1.87
C TYR A 172 13.45 -20.66 1.45
N VAL A 173 13.73 -21.93 1.69
CA VAL A 173 14.93 -22.62 1.21
C VAL A 173 14.50 -23.68 0.21
N ILE A 174 15.01 -23.58 -1.01
CA ILE A 174 14.72 -24.52 -2.10
C ILE A 174 16.00 -25.24 -2.50
N LYS A 175 15.89 -26.51 -2.85
CA LYS A 175 16.99 -27.29 -3.40
C LYS A 175 16.88 -27.26 -4.93
N MET A 176 17.95 -26.84 -5.58
CA MET A 176 18.02 -26.69 -7.04
C MET A 176 19.27 -27.37 -7.57
N THR A 177 19.24 -27.76 -8.82
CA THR A 177 20.44 -28.16 -9.58
C THR A 177 21.04 -26.94 -10.28
N GLY A 178 22.29 -27.03 -10.71
CA GLY A 178 22.95 -25.94 -11.45
C GLY A 178 22.34 -25.66 -12.83
N ALA A 179 21.41 -26.50 -13.30
CA ALA A 179 20.70 -26.33 -14.58
C ALA A 179 19.34 -25.60 -14.40
N GLU A 180 18.78 -25.58 -13.20
CA GLU A 180 17.56 -24.86 -12.83
C GLU A 180 17.87 -23.42 -12.45
#